data_aca5116fce7f9106721fcb1e4ae3a6bc
#
_entry.id   aca5116fce7f9106721fcb1e4ae3a6bc
#
_cell.length_a   1.000
_cell.length_b   1.000
_cell.length_c   1.000
_cell.angle_alpha   90.00
_cell.angle_beta   90.00
_cell.angle_gamma   90.00
#
_symmetry.space_group_name_H-M   'P 1'
#
loop_
_entity.id
_entity.type
_entity.pdbx_description
1 polymer ?
#
loop_
_entity_poly.entity_id
_entity_poly.type
_entity_poly.pdbx_seq_one_letter_code
_entity_poly.pdbx_strand_id
1 'polypeptide(L)'
;MDLQKGNLFLTMLAKIKIFNGKKITIRPLLKKDLKLPEKFRKFINSLITENAQVAFNKKLSLKEERIFLKNTLSQIKKRFGVFIVAEHNKIVVGTASITLKGNRQNHVGEYGITVRKDYRGIGLGGYLTEEIIKLSQKQLKPTPKIIRLSVFSTNKPAINLYKKHGFKKVAEIPNQMEYNGKLVGETIMLLQL
;
A
#
# COMPACT_ATOMS: atom_id res chain seq x y z
N MET A 1 -31.57 6.86 23.58
CA MET A 1 -30.36 7.70 23.79
C MET A 1 -29.16 6.81 23.56
N ASP A 2 -28.31 7.11 22.64
CA ASP A 2 -27.04 6.48 22.20
C ASP A 2 -27.04 5.83 20.81
N LEU A 3 -27.32 6.64 19.79
CA LEU A 3 -27.12 6.25 18.38
C LEU A 3 -25.90 6.93 17.72
N GLN A 4 -24.95 7.46 18.50
CA GLN A 4 -23.81 8.25 17.96
C GLN A 4 -22.42 7.66 18.20
N LYS A 5 -22.25 6.43 18.69
CA LYS A 5 -20.91 5.83 18.91
C LYS A 5 -20.38 4.97 17.75
N GLY A 6 -21.04 4.94 16.58
CA GLY A 6 -20.77 3.97 15.51
C GLY A 6 -19.85 4.39 14.38
N ASN A 7 -19.29 5.61 14.30
CA ASN A 7 -18.69 6.03 13.02
C ASN A 7 -17.40 6.86 13.11
N LEU A 8 -16.52 6.60 14.08
CA LEU A 8 -15.21 7.29 14.17
C LEU A 8 -14.16 6.71 13.19
N PHE A 9 -14.51 5.75 12.34
CA PHE A 9 -13.59 4.99 11.47
C PHE A 9 -13.40 5.56 10.05
N LEU A 10 -14.06 6.66 9.70
CA LEU A 10 -14.09 7.20 8.33
C LEU A 10 -13.69 8.67 8.27
N THR A 11 -12.52 9.04 8.78
CA THR A 11 -12.06 10.43 8.69
C THR A 11 -11.09 10.75 7.54
N MET A 12 -10.90 9.82 6.60
CA MET A 12 -10.34 10.18 5.31
C MET A 12 -11.49 10.33 4.31
N LEU A 13 -11.94 11.54 4.07
CA LEU A 13 -12.81 11.84 2.93
C LEU A 13 -12.06 11.53 1.63
N ALA A 14 -12.78 11.06 0.61
CA ALA A 14 -12.21 10.90 -0.70
C ALA A 14 -11.63 12.23 -1.19
N LYS A 15 -10.37 12.23 -1.61
CA LYS A 15 -9.69 13.40 -2.16
C LYS A 15 -9.54 13.24 -3.66
N ILE A 16 -9.77 14.31 -4.40
CA ILE A 16 -9.51 14.35 -5.84
C ILE A 16 -8.26 15.19 -6.06
N LYS A 17 -7.30 14.64 -6.81
CA LYS A 17 -6.06 15.31 -7.20
C LYS A 17 -5.82 15.12 -8.69
N ILE A 18 -5.16 16.11 -9.28
CA ILE A 18 -4.75 16.06 -10.69
C ILE A 18 -3.25 15.74 -10.74
N PHE A 19 -2.90 14.70 -11.48
CA PHE A 19 -1.53 14.28 -11.74
C PHE A 19 -1.33 14.20 -13.25
N ASN A 20 -0.49 15.08 -13.81
CA ASN A 20 -0.25 15.16 -15.24
C ASN A 20 -1.55 15.12 -16.07
N GLY A 21 -2.51 16.01 -15.74
CA GLY A 21 -3.82 16.09 -16.39
C GLY A 21 -4.84 14.99 -16.02
N LYS A 22 -4.43 13.93 -15.30
CA LYS A 22 -5.31 12.83 -14.89
C LYS A 22 -5.97 13.16 -13.54
N LYS A 23 -7.31 13.19 -13.52
CA LYS A 23 -8.11 13.37 -12.30
C LYS A 23 -8.21 12.06 -11.52
N ILE A 24 -7.45 11.93 -10.43
CA ILE A 24 -7.36 10.72 -9.63
C ILE A 24 -8.09 10.93 -8.30
N THR A 25 -8.97 9.98 -7.96
CA THR A 25 -9.66 9.93 -6.66
C THR A 25 -8.86 9.04 -5.72
N ILE A 26 -8.42 9.59 -4.58
CA ILE A 26 -7.73 8.84 -3.52
C ILE A 26 -8.71 8.68 -2.36
N ARG A 27 -8.95 7.45 -1.94
CA ARG A 27 -9.92 7.12 -0.90
C ARG A 27 -9.48 5.91 -0.05
N PRO A 28 -10.02 5.73 1.16
CA PRO A 28 -9.80 4.50 1.91
C PRO A 28 -10.47 3.30 1.20
N LEU A 29 -9.99 2.10 1.53
CA LEU A 29 -10.71 0.87 1.21
C LEU A 29 -12.00 0.80 2.03
N LEU A 30 -13.12 0.47 1.39
CA LEU A 30 -14.46 0.48 1.99
C LEU A 30 -15.11 -0.91 1.93
N LYS A 31 -16.04 -1.19 2.85
CA LYS A 31 -16.80 -2.46 2.86
C LYS A 31 -17.49 -2.77 1.51
N LYS A 32 -17.93 -1.74 0.78
CA LYS A 32 -18.52 -1.89 -0.55
C LYS A 32 -17.57 -2.49 -1.59
N ASP A 33 -16.23 -2.36 -1.39
CA ASP A 33 -15.23 -2.90 -2.31
C ASP A 33 -15.20 -4.43 -2.30
N LEU A 34 -15.71 -5.09 -1.24
CA LEU A 34 -15.91 -6.54 -1.21
C LEU A 34 -16.88 -7.06 -2.31
N LYS A 35 -17.74 -6.19 -2.81
CA LYS A 35 -18.65 -6.52 -3.93
C LYS A 35 -17.97 -6.39 -5.29
N LEU A 36 -16.76 -5.81 -5.34
CA LEU A 36 -16.02 -5.49 -6.57
C LEU A 36 -14.58 -6.07 -6.56
N PRO A 37 -14.35 -7.32 -6.12
CA PRO A 37 -13.01 -7.90 -6.00
C PRO A 37 -12.31 -8.00 -7.37
N GLU A 38 -13.06 -8.17 -8.44
CA GLU A 38 -12.56 -8.23 -9.81
C GLU A 38 -11.79 -6.95 -10.21
N LYS A 39 -12.20 -5.80 -9.69
CA LYS A 39 -11.53 -4.52 -9.94
C LYS A 39 -10.10 -4.51 -9.37
N PHE A 40 -9.92 -5.04 -8.16
CA PHE A 40 -8.62 -5.15 -7.50
C PHE A 40 -7.78 -6.26 -8.10
N ARG A 41 -8.40 -7.41 -8.41
CA ARG A 41 -7.73 -8.51 -9.12
C ARG A 41 -7.16 -8.07 -10.47
N LYS A 42 -7.93 -7.34 -11.28
CA LYS A 42 -7.45 -6.77 -12.55
C LYS A 42 -6.26 -5.84 -12.34
N PHE A 43 -6.29 -5.05 -11.28
CA PHE A 43 -5.20 -4.16 -10.92
C PHE A 43 -3.92 -4.93 -10.57
N ILE A 44 -3.97 -5.84 -9.58
CA ILE A 44 -2.77 -6.57 -9.15
C ILE A 44 -2.24 -7.46 -10.28
N ASN A 45 -3.12 -8.12 -11.04
CA ASN A 45 -2.72 -8.96 -12.16
C ASN A 45 -2.11 -8.15 -13.32
N SER A 46 -2.46 -6.87 -13.49
CA SER A 46 -1.79 -6.02 -14.47
C SER A 46 -0.32 -5.75 -14.11
N LEU A 47 0.01 -5.63 -12.79
CA LEU A 47 1.38 -5.48 -12.32
C LEU A 47 2.20 -6.75 -12.55
N ILE A 48 1.59 -7.92 -12.37
CA ILE A 48 2.24 -9.20 -12.63
C ILE A 48 2.47 -9.38 -14.14
N THR A 49 1.48 -9.05 -14.97
CA THR A 49 1.60 -9.13 -16.43
C THR A 49 2.69 -8.20 -16.98
N GLU A 50 2.87 -7.01 -16.41
CA GLU A 50 3.97 -6.10 -16.77
C GLU A 50 5.31 -6.46 -16.15
N ASN A 51 5.37 -7.58 -15.40
CA ASN A 51 6.55 -8.03 -14.68
C ASN A 51 7.11 -6.95 -13.73
N ALA A 52 6.22 -6.27 -13.00
CA ALA A 52 6.64 -5.29 -12.01
C ALA A 52 7.36 -5.96 -10.83
N GLN A 53 8.32 -5.26 -10.22
CA GLN A 53 9.01 -5.73 -9.01
C GLN A 53 8.09 -5.63 -7.79
N VAL A 54 7.12 -6.54 -7.71
CA VAL A 54 6.18 -6.73 -6.61
C VAL A 54 6.36 -8.12 -6.01
N ALA A 55 5.85 -8.35 -4.81
CA ALA A 55 6.02 -9.61 -4.09
C ALA A 55 5.34 -10.83 -4.76
N PHE A 56 4.45 -10.61 -5.72
CA PHE A 56 3.72 -11.67 -6.41
C PHE A 56 4.36 -11.98 -7.77
N ASN A 57 4.59 -13.26 -8.06
CA ASN A 57 5.14 -13.73 -9.33
C ASN A 57 4.12 -14.48 -10.20
N LYS A 58 2.92 -14.75 -9.68
CA LYS A 58 1.81 -15.39 -10.42
C LYS A 58 0.49 -14.67 -10.20
N LYS A 59 -0.37 -14.70 -11.22
CA LYS A 59 -1.68 -14.04 -11.18
C LYS A 59 -2.55 -14.60 -10.08
N LEU A 60 -3.25 -13.71 -9.40
CA LEU A 60 -4.20 -14.05 -8.34
C LEU A 60 -5.55 -14.44 -8.93
N SER A 61 -6.18 -15.43 -8.33
CA SER A 61 -7.57 -15.81 -8.56
C SER A 61 -8.54 -14.81 -7.89
N LEU A 62 -9.80 -14.84 -8.30
CA LEU A 62 -10.84 -14.03 -7.66
C LEU A 62 -11.06 -14.39 -6.18
N LYS A 63 -10.85 -15.65 -5.82
CA LYS A 63 -10.96 -16.15 -4.46
C LYS A 63 -9.86 -15.55 -3.57
N GLU A 64 -8.62 -15.56 -4.03
CA GLU A 64 -7.47 -14.98 -3.31
C GLU A 64 -7.67 -13.48 -3.10
N GLU A 65 -8.12 -12.75 -4.12
CA GLU A 65 -8.38 -11.31 -4.00
C GLU A 65 -9.51 -11.01 -3.00
N ARG A 66 -10.58 -11.81 -2.99
CA ARG A 66 -11.66 -11.67 -1.98
C ARG A 66 -11.14 -11.89 -0.56
N ILE A 67 -10.28 -12.89 -0.36
CA ILE A 67 -9.67 -13.18 0.94
C ILE A 67 -8.79 -12.00 1.35
N PHE A 68 -7.95 -11.50 0.46
CA PHE A 68 -7.11 -10.32 0.71
C PHE A 68 -7.93 -9.10 1.16
N LEU A 69 -8.96 -8.72 0.40
CA LEU A 69 -9.82 -7.58 0.73
C LEU A 69 -10.54 -7.77 2.08
N LYS A 70 -11.04 -8.99 2.36
CA LYS A 70 -11.70 -9.32 3.63
C LYS A 70 -10.74 -9.18 4.81
N ASN A 71 -9.52 -9.71 4.67
CA ASN A 71 -8.49 -9.62 5.71
C ASN A 71 -8.05 -8.18 5.93
N THR A 72 -7.83 -7.41 4.87
CA THR A 72 -7.47 -5.99 4.93
C THR A 72 -8.53 -5.18 5.67
N LEU A 73 -9.81 -5.36 5.34
CA LEU A 73 -10.91 -4.69 6.05
C LEU A 73 -11.02 -5.11 7.52
N SER A 74 -10.71 -6.37 7.84
CA SER A 74 -10.62 -6.85 9.23
C SER A 74 -9.51 -6.13 10.00
N GLN A 75 -8.32 -5.97 9.40
CA GLN A 75 -7.21 -5.23 10.01
C GLN A 75 -7.57 -3.74 10.21
N ILE A 76 -8.23 -3.12 9.22
CA ILE A 76 -8.71 -1.73 9.33
C ILE A 76 -9.70 -1.61 10.50
N LYS A 77 -10.68 -2.51 10.60
CA LYS A 77 -11.66 -2.51 11.70
C LYS A 77 -10.99 -2.64 13.07
N LYS A 78 -9.93 -3.45 13.18
CA LYS A 78 -9.15 -3.63 14.41
C LYS A 78 -8.18 -2.48 14.70
N ARG A 79 -8.07 -1.49 13.79
CA ARG A 79 -7.08 -0.40 13.83
C ARG A 79 -5.63 -0.88 13.73
N PHE A 80 -5.41 -2.05 13.14
CA PHE A 80 -4.09 -2.64 12.90
C PHE A 80 -3.60 -2.40 11.47
N GLY A 81 -4.45 -1.90 10.58
CA GLY A 81 -4.12 -1.59 9.21
C GLY A 81 -4.79 -0.33 8.70
N VAL A 82 -4.16 0.34 7.78
CA VAL A 82 -4.72 1.39 6.92
C VAL A 82 -4.45 1.04 5.46
N PHE A 83 -5.41 1.34 4.59
CA PHE A 83 -5.30 1.05 3.17
C PHE A 83 -6.00 2.12 2.36
N ILE A 84 -5.30 2.70 1.39
CA ILE A 84 -5.85 3.69 0.44
C ILE A 84 -5.79 3.17 -0.98
N VAL A 85 -6.76 3.61 -1.77
CA VAL A 85 -6.96 3.25 -3.18
C VAL A 85 -6.92 4.53 -4.01
N ALA A 86 -6.14 4.54 -5.07
CA ALA A 86 -6.16 5.57 -6.11
C ALA A 86 -6.93 5.05 -7.32
N GLU A 87 -7.92 5.81 -7.78
CA GLU A 87 -8.78 5.46 -8.90
C GLU A 87 -8.80 6.55 -9.96
N HIS A 88 -8.69 6.15 -11.21
CA HIS A 88 -8.92 6.99 -12.37
C HIS A 88 -9.98 6.32 -13.26
N ASN A 89 -11.05 7.05 -13.60
CA ASN A 89 -12.17 6.53 -14.40
C ASN A 89 -12.70 5.18 -13.86
N LYS A 90 -12.92 5.09 -12.54
CA LYS A 90 -13.39 3.89 -11.83
C LYS A 90 -12.43 2.69 -11.87
N ILE A 91 -11.23 2.82 -12.42
CA ILE A 91 -10.19 1.78 -12.45
C ILE A 91 -9.20 2.05 -11.31
N VAL A 92 -8.79 1.00 -10.58
CA VAL A 92 -7.71 1.09 -9.60
C VAL A 92 -6.39 1.26 -10.33
N VAL A 93 -5.67 2.33 -9.98
CA VAL A 93 -4.38 2.69 -10.59
C VAL A 93 -3.23 2.71 -9.60
N GLY A 94 -3.54 2.66 -8.31
CA GLY A 94 -2.54 2.56 -7.25
C GLY A 94 -3.18 2.22 -5.92
N THR A 95 -2.39 1.60 -5.03
CA THR A 95 -2.76 1.34 -3.64
C THR A 95 -1.57 1.59 -2.73
N ALA A 96 -1.82 2.00 -1.49
CA ALA A 96 -0.82 2.01 -0.44
C ALA A 96 -1.43 1.54 0.87
N SER A 97 -0.61 0.88 1.70
CA SER A 97 -1.02 0.32 2.98
C SER A 97 0.06 0.41 4.04
N ILE A 98 -0.34 0.44 5.30
CA ILE A 98 0.52 0.19 6.45
C ILE A 98 -0.25 -0.75 7.38
N THR A 99 0.39 -1.85 7.78
CA THR A 99 -0.18 -2.84 8.70
C THR A 99 0.79 -3.08 9.84
N LEU A 100 0.31 -3.02 11.09
CA LEU A 100 1.13 -3.29 12.28
C LEU A 100 1.55 -4.75 12.32
N LYS A 101 2.78 -5.02 12.72
CA LYS A 101 3.35 -6.38 12.76
C LYS A 101 2.79 -7.23 13.92
N GLY A 102 2.39 -6.63 15.01
CA GLY A 102 1.86 -7.32 16.18
C GLY A 102 2.93 -7.80 17.19
N ASN A 103 2.47 -8.33 18.32
CA ASN A 103 3.30 -8.82 19.43
C ASN A 103 4.35 -7.79 19.87
N ARG A 104 5.61 -8.20 20.07
CA ARG A 104 6.72 -7.32 20.44
C ARG A 104 7.09 -6.28 19.38
N GLN A 105 6.56 -6.41 18.15
CA GLN A 105 6.75 -5.48 17.03
C GLN A 105 5.49 -4.64 16.75
N ASN A 106 4.56 -4.53 17.67
CA ASN A 106 3.30 -3.80 17.48
C ASN A 106 3.46 -2.30 17.21
N HIS A 107 4.63 -1.74 17.49
CA HIS A 107 5.04 -0.36 17.17
C HIS A 107 5.64 -0.21 15.76
N VAL A 108 5.76 -1.30 15.01
CA VAL A 108 6.30 -1.32 13.64
C VAL A 108 5.17 -1.50 12.64
N GLY A 109 5.04 -0.56 11.72
CA GLY A 109 4.12 -0.66 10.58
C GLY A 109 4.85 -1.17 9.33
N GLU A 110 4.37 -2.26 8.73
CA GLU A 110 4.85 -2.75 7.44
C GLU A 110 4.16 -1.98 6.33
N TYR A 111 4.93 -1.30 5.49
CA TYR A 111 4.44 -0.46 4.40
C TYR A 111 4.51 -1.17 3.06
N GLY A 112 3.48 -0.98 2.24
CA GLY A 112 3.45 -1.42 0.85
C GLY A 112 2.79 -0.39 -0.05
N ILE A 113 3.31 -0.26 -1.27
CA ILE A 113 2.75 0.58 -2.33
C ILE A 113 2.85 -0.12 -3.68
N THR A 114 1.82 0.05 -4.49
CA THR A 114 1.83 -0.37 -5.88
C THR A 114 1.16 0.70 -6.75
N VAL A 115 1.74 0.96 -7.93
CA VAL A 115 1.21 1.93 -8.91
C VAL A 115 1.36 1.33 -10.31
N ARG A 116 0.28 1.36 -11.10
CA ARG A 116 0.28 0.92 -12.51
C ARG A 116 1.32 1.70 -13.33
N LYS A 117 1.90 1.05 -14.35
CA LYS A 117 2.96 1.59 -15.21
C LYS A 117 2.61 3.00 -15.72
N ASP A 118 1.43 3.17 -16.30
CA ASP A 118 0.99 4.43 -16.92
C ASP A 118 0.70 5.58 -15.94
N TYR A 119 0.85 5.30 -14.63
CA TYR A 119 0.65 6.25 -13.53
C TYR A 119 1.90 6.44 -12.68
N ARG A 120 3.03 5.86 -13.09
CA ARG A 120 4.35 6.10 -12.46
C ARG A 120 4.97 7.38 -13.03
N GLY A 121 5.91 7.98 -12.30
CA GLY A 121 6.63 9.18 -12.73
C GLY A 121 5.85 10.49 -12.67
N ILE A 122 4.55 10.46 -12.35
CA ILE A 122 3.67 11.64 -12.31
C ILE A 122 3.43 12.19 -10.89
N GLY A 123 4.16 11.73 -9.88
CA GLY A 123 4.02 12.19 -8.49
C GLY A 123 3.00 11.39 -7.66
N LEU A 124 2.20 10.49 -8.26
CA LEU A 124 1.17 9.72 -7.54
C LEU A 124 1.74 8.88 -6.39
N GLY A 125 2.87 8.17 -6.63
CA GLY A 125 3.50 7.34 -5.61
C GLY A 125 3.93 8.15 -4.38
N GLY A 126 4.51 9.33 -4.56
CA GLY A 126 4.90 10.23 -3.48
C GLY A 126 3.69 10.69 -2.66
N TYR A 127 2.65 11.13 -3.33
CA TYR A 127 1.42 11.55 -2.68
C TYR A 127 0.77 10.42 -1.86
N LEU A 128 0.69 9.21 -2.41
CA LEU A 128 0.15 8.05 -1.69
C LEU A 128 1.00 7.71 -0.47
N THR A 129 2.33 7.81 -0.57
CA THR A 129 3.26 7.58 0.55
C THR A 129 3.00 8.55 1.70
N GLU A 130 2.88 9.84 1.41
CA GLU A 130 2.58 10.86 2.43
C GLU A 130 1.22 10.65 3.10
N GLU A 131 0.18 10.42 2.30
CA GLU A 131 -1.18 10.25 2.82
C GLU A 131 -1.32 9.00 3.70
N ILE A 132 -0.70 7.87 3.32
CA ILE A 132 -0.81 6.65 4.11
C ILE A 132 -0.02 6.75 5.42
N ILE A 133 1.15 7.43 5.43
CA ILE A 133 1.92 7.69 6.65
C ILE A 133 1.09 8.55 7.62
N LYS A 134 0.54 9.68 7.16
CA LYS A 134 -0.34 10.54 7.95
C LYS A 134 -1.55 9.77 8.50
N LEU A 135 -2.15 8.93 7.66
CA LEU A 135 -3.30 8.11 8.05
C LEU A 135 -2.94 7.08 9.12
N SER A 136 -1.77 6.44 8.99
CA SER A 136 -1.29 5.44 9.95
C SER A 136 -1.08 6.05 11.34
N GLN A 137 -0.46 7.22 11.45
CA GLN A 137 -0.26 7.92 12.71
C GLN A 137 -1.58 8.30 13.37
N LYS A 138 -2.60 8.66 12.57
CA LYS A 138 -3.91 9.06 13.07
C LYS A 138 -4.80 7.88 13.49
N GLN A 139 -4.77 6.77 12.76
CA GLN A 139 -5.76 5.72 12.88
C GLN A 139 -5.27 4.43 13.54
N LEU A 140 -4.00 4.05 13.40
CA LEU A 140 -3.50 2.81 13.97
C LEU A 140 -3.38 2.87 15.50
N LYS A 141 -3.61 1.73 16.14
CA LYS A 141 -3.46 1.54 17.59
C LYS A 141 -2.79 0.19 17.86
N PRO A 142 -1.61 0.22 18.49
CA PRO A 142 -0.86 1.41 18.90
C PRO A 142 -0.39 2.24 17.69
N THR A 143 -0.13 3.52 17.92
CA THR A 143 0.45 4.38 16.88
C THR A 143 1.85 3.86 16.54
N PRO A 144 2.19 3.64 15.25
CA PRO A 144 3.50 3.16 14.87
C PRO A 144 4.58 4.19 15.22
N LYS A 145 5.72 3.71 15.70
CA LYS A 145 6.94 4.50 15.92
C LYS A 145 7.93 4.35 14.77
N ILE A 146 7.83 3.24 14.05
CA ILE A 146 8.69 2.89 12.93
C ILE A 146 7.80 2.40 11.78
N ILE A 147 8.09 2.85 10.56
CA ILE A 147 7.55 2.25 9.35
C ILE A 147 8.69 1.52 8.64
N ARG A 148 8.48 0.24 8.37
CA ARG A 148 9.41 -0.65 7.68
C ARG A 148 8.89 -0.95 6.29
N LEU A 149 9.77 -1.05 5.33
CA LEU A 149 9.49 -1.60 4.01
C LEU A 149 10.62 -2.50 3.54
N SER A 150 10.29 -3.34 2.59
CA SER A 150 11.22 -4.16 1.82
C SER A 150 11.03 -3.86 0.33
N VAL A 151 12.12 -3.85 -0.42
CA VAL A 151 12.12 -3.53 -1.84
C VAL A 151 13.24 -4.27 -2.56
N PHE A 152 13.00 -4.69 -3.80
CA PHE A 152 14.05 -5.24 -4.67
C PHE A 152 15.24 -4.26 -4.73
N SER A 153 16.46 -4.72 -4.48
CA SER A 153 17.67 -3.88 -4.49
C SER A 153 17.93 -3.23 -5.86
N THR A 154 17.36 -3.82 -6.89
CA THR A 154 17.40 -3.32 -8.28
C THR A 154 16.33 -2.28 -8.58
N ASN A 155 15.31 -2.09 -7.71
CA ASN A 155 14.23 -1.12 -7.92
C ASN A 155 14.66 0.31 -7.53
N LYS A 156 15.60 0.87 -8.28
CA LYS A 156 16.14 2.21 -8.02
C LYS A 156 15.06 3.31 -7.94
N PRO A 157 14.02 3.32 -8.84
CA PRO A 157 12.95 4.32 -8.74
C PRO A 157 12.20 4.28 -7.40
N ALA A 158 11.85 3.08 -6.90
CA ALA A 158 11.16 2.94 -5.62
C ALA A 158 12.07 3.32 -4.45
N ILE A 159 13.33 2.88 -4.44
CA ILE A 159 14.31 3.25 -3.42
C ILE A 159 14.48 4.77 -3.34
N ASN A 160 14.58 5.45 -4.49
CA ASN A 160 14.69 6.91 -4.53
C ASN A 160 13.42 7.61 -4.02
N LEU A 161 12.24 7.07 -4.35
CA LEU A 161 10.97 7.53 -3.80
C LEU A 161 11.00 7.46 -2.25
N TYR A 162 11.36 6.31 -1.69
CA TYR A 162 11.38 6.11 -0.24
C TYR A 162 12.40 7.01 0.46
N LYS A 163 13.60 7.18 -0.12
CA LYS A 163 14.60 8.13 0.40
C LYS A 163 14.07 9.56 0.47
N LYS A 164 13.34 10.03 -0.55
CA LYS A 164 12.70 11.37 -0.57
C LYS A 164 11.66 11.54 0.55
N HIS A 165 11.07 10.45 1.03
CA HIS A 165 10.11 10.45 2.13
C HIS A 165 10.76 10.11 3.49
N GLY A 166 12.08 10.18 3.60
CA GLY A 166 12.81 10.03 4.86
C GLY A 166 13.15 8.60 5.26
N PHE A 167 12.83 7.61 4.42
CA PHE A 167 13.25 6.22 4.68
C PHE A 167 14.76 6.08 4.52
N LYS A 168 15.41 5.44 5.50
CA LYS A 168 16.84 5.11 5.48
C LYS A 168 17.02 3.62 5.22
N LYS A 169 17.96 3.26 4.35
CA LYS A 169 18.39 1.87 4.14
C LYS A 169 19.10 1.41 5.43
N VAL A 170 18.66 0.27 5.97
CA VAL A 170 19.25 -0.33 7.17
C VAL A 170 19.90 -1.67 6.93
N ALA A 171 19.45 -2.40 5.89
CA ALA A 171 20.05 -3.66 5.49
C ALA A 171 19.86 -3.92 4.00
N GLU A 172 20.69 -4.80 3.46
CA GLU A 172 20.50 -5.46 2.18
C GLU A 172 20.79 -6.96 2.36
N ILE A 173 19.83 -7.80 1.98
CA ILE A 173 19.94 -9.25 2.06
C ILE A 173 20.23 -9.73 0.64
N PRO A 174 21.41 -10.30 0.35
CA PRO A 174 21.73 -10.75 -0.99
C PRO A 174 20.87 -11.97 -1.40
N ASN A 175 20.57 -12.09 -2.68
CA ASN A 175 19.90 -13.26 -3.27
C ASN A 175 18.54 -13.62 -2.63
N GLN A 176 17.85 -12.66 -2.04
CA GLN A 176 16.59 -12.89 -1.31
C GLN A 176 15.36 -12.96 -2.22
N MET A 177 15.41 -12.30 -3.37
CA MET A 177 14.31 -12.20 -4.31
C MET A 177 14.67 -12.84 -5.65
N GLU A 178 13.72 -13.51 -6.30
CA GLU A 178 13.85 -13.94 -7.68
C GLU A 178 13.20 -12.94 -8.62
N TYR A 179 13.92 -12.54 -9.66
CA TYR A 179 13.41 -11.63 -10.68
C TYR A 179 14.05 -11.92 -12.04
N ASN A 180 13.22 -12.22 -13.06
CA ASN A 180 13.68 -12.59 -14.41
C ASN A 180 14.68 -13.78 -14.40
N GLY A 181 14.40 -14.79 -13.59
CA GLY A 181 15.26 -15.99 -13.48
C GLY A 181 16.60 -15.73 -12.80
N LYS A 182 16.78 -14.57 -12.15
CA LYS A 182 18.00 -14.22 -11.41
C LYS A 182 17.66 -13.94 -9.94
N LEU A 183 18.57 -14.36 -9.06
CA LEU A 183 18.50 -13.95 -7.66
C LEU A 183 19.01 -12.52 -7.51
N VAL A 184 18.22 -11.68 -6.87
CA VAL A 184 18.55 -10.27 -6.58
C VAL A 184 18.38 -9.98 -5.10
N GLY A 185 19.04 -8.94 -4.60
CA GLY A 185 18.97 -8.57 -3.19
C GLY A 185 17.62 -7.94 -2.82
N GLU A 186 17.29 -8.02 -1.53
CA GLU A 186 16.22 -7.30 -0.86
C GLU A 186 16.82 -6.17 -0.02
N THR A 187 16.37 -4.94 -0.24
CA THR A 187 16.75 -3.78 0.57
C THR A 187 15.68 -3.52 1.61
N ILE A 188 16.07 -3.47 2.88
CA ILE A 188 15.20 -3.09 4.00
C ILE A 188 15.40 -1.61 4.31
N MET A 189 14.30 -0.86 4.39
CA MET A 189 14.33 0.55 4.73
C MET A 189 13.40 0.86 5.90
N LEU A 190 13.78 1.80 6.75
CA LEU A 190 13.03 2.25 7.91
C LEU A 190 12.81 3.76 7.86
N LEU A 191 11.62 4.18 8.29
CA LEU A 191 11.28 5.56 8.63
C LEU A 191 10.96 5.62 10.13
N GLN A 192 11.67 6.45 10.87
CA GLN A 192 11.33 6.82 12.26
C GLN A 192 10.23 7.90 12.21
N LEU A 193 9.21 7.75 13.05
CA LEU A 193 8.06 8.68 13.14
C LEU A 193 8.12 9.56 14.38
#